data_f3bbaa0066fa436243e3ee6698b001dc
#
_entry.id   f3bbaa0066fa436243e3ee6698b001dc
#
_cell.length_a   1.000
_cell.length_b   1.000
_cell.length_c   1.000
_cell.angle_alpha   90.00
_cell.angle_beta   90.00
_cell.angle_gamma   90.00
#
_symmetry.space_group_name_H-M   'P 1'
#
loop_
_entity.id
_entity.type
_entity.pdbx_description
1 polymer ?
#
loop_
_entity_poly.entity_id
_entity_poly.type
_entity_poly.pdbx_seq_one_letter_code
_entity_poly.pdbx_strand_id
1 'polypeptide(L)'
;MRKNRIQTVFLTIAVIFTMSFAALPAYAASGTAITNADDLKAMENNPSGSYYLANDIEVPANLSLFADYDRPFTGTLDGNGHKIKGYTYISSEEWLDYVALFIHTKNATFKNLRMTDVNINLNQADSVAALAATSTNCKFIDISVSGKIVGKYLRTAAGILAYNEGSSMTGCKNSADITVTDAAEGCGIAGVAGSCDTMKNCTNSGKISISGKITQGGFYVAGVANRIGKATSCRNSGTVTISATGSGQQIEACNAAGVAGQVDTAVSCSNTGKVSMNATIQPIEPHMVGGVFALVQKSASKCYNKGAVSCSGKSYRGVYVGGVSGQARKVSQSYNKGSVTLKIPSAKSAEENKVGGVCGTVTDMRNCYNTGSITATGVVFIGGISGYANPWDDKVVSNYNTGKIKATTKGTYKGQVIGGYEGTEVVQKRNIYNNYYTGSGTGYAPAYSTQHKYVAKASKVSSIKAANCPKLSSKYWTYSSKYGRMILKNNKEK
;
A
#
# COMPACT_ATOMS: atom_id res chain seq x y z
N MET A 1 -2.82 81.28 -0.12
CA MET A 1 -2.92 79.93 0.51
C MET A 1 -2.68 78.86 -0.56
N ARG A 2 -1.48 78.32 -0.62
CA ARG A 2 -1.09 77.30 -1.64
C ARG A 2 -1.01 75.93 -0.95
N LYS A 3 -1.77 74.99 -1.46
CA LYS A 3 -1.69 73.57 -1.07
C LYS A 3 -0.51 72.91 -1.80
N ASN A 4 0.49 72.43 -1.06
CA ASN A 4 1.57 71.62 -1.59
C ASN A 4 1.12 70.14 -1.54
N ARG A 5 1.06 69.52 -2.70
CA ARG A 5 0.92 68.07 -2.84
C ARG A 5 2.30 67.44 -2.79
N ILE A 6 2.56 66.59 -1.78
CA ILE A 6 3.74 65.74 -1.74
C ILE A 6 3.39 64.45 -2.50
N GLN A 7 4.04 64.26 -3.63
CA GLN A 7 3.99 62.99 -4.37
C GLN A 7 5.03 62.04 -3.72
N THR A 8 4.54 60.96 -3.14
CA THR A 8 5.39 59.88 -2.63
C THR A 8 5.71 58.95 -3.80
N VAL A 9 6.95 58.94 -4.23
CA VAL A 9 7.49 58.00 -5.23
C VAL A 9 7.81 56.69 -4.50
N PHE A 10 7.05 55.63 -4.79
CA PHE A 10 7.41 54.27 -4.39
C PHE A 10 8.50 53.72 -5.29
N LEU A 11 9.72 53.69 -4.81
CA LEU A 11 10.83 53.02 -5.47
C LEU A 11 10.73 51.52 -5.16
N THR A 12 10.22 50.72 -6.11
CA THR A 12 10.19 49.27 -6.00
C THR A 12 11.58 48.74 -6.32
N ILE A 13 12.35 48.39 -5.30
CA ILE A 13 13.62 47.67 -5.48
C ILE A 13 13.25 46.17 -5.70
N ALA A 14 13.32 45.72 -6.92
CA ALA A 14 13.29 44.31 -7.26
C ALA A 14 14.66 43.70 -6.91
N VAL A 15 14.74 43.04 -5.76
CA VAL A 15 15.89 42.20 -5.41
C VAL A 15 15.78 40.91 -6.22
N ILE A 16 16.51 40.86 -7.31
CA ILE A 16 16.71 39.62 -8.07
C ILE A 16 17.65 38.73 -7.23
N PHE A 17 17.05 37.78 -6.50
CA PHE A 17 17.81 36.71 -5.85
C PHE A 17 18.26 35.74 -6.94
N THR A 18 19.43 35.96 -7.51
CA THR A 18 20.13 34.93 -8.30
C THR A 18 20.57 33.86 -7.31
N MET A 19 19.74 32.81 -7.12
CA MET A 19 20.22 31.57 -6.53
C MET A 19 21.23 30.97 -7.52
N SER A 20 22.50 31.25 -7.30
CA SER A 20 23.56 30.45 -7.85
C SER A 20 23.38 29.04 -7.21
N PHE A 21 22.79 28.11 -7.96
CA PHE A 21 22.95 26.70 -7.66
C PHE A 21 24.46 26.43 -7.78
N ALA A 22 25.16 26.50 -6.65
CA ALA A 22 26.46 25.85 -6.54
C ALA A 22 26.18 24.38 -6.87
N ALA A 23 26.66 23.93 -8.03
CA ALA A 23 26.69 22.53 -8.34
C ALA A 23 27.42 21.86 -7.19
N LEU A 24 26.73 21.04 -6.40
CA LEU A 24 27.38 20.17 -5.44
C LEU A 24 28.49 19.46 -6.21
N PRO A 25 29.72 19.39 -5.67
CA PRO A 25 30.80 18.71 -6.36
C PRO A 25 30.28 17.32 -6.73
N ALA A 26 30.28 17.03 -8.02
CA ALA A 26 29.98 15.70 -8.51
C ALA A 26 31.00 14.78 -7.85
N TYR A 27 30.56 13.97 -6.91
CA TYR A 27 31.39 12.91 -6.34
C TYR A 27 31.84 12.09 -7.55
N ALA A 28 33.14 12.10 -7.87
CA ALA A 28 33.62 11.38 -9.03
C ALA A 28 33.18 9.91 -8.89
N ALA A 29 32.36 9.45 -9.82
CA ALA A 29 31.91 8.07 -9.81
C ALA A 29 33.14 7.17 -9.88
N SER A 30 33.25 6.22 -8.96
CA SER A 30 34.37 5.29 -8.92
C SER A 30 33.96 3.98 -9.59
N GLY A 31 34.82 3.46 -10.47
CA GLY A 31 34.58 2.21 -11.17
C GLY A 31 34.78 2.31 -12.69
N THR A 32 34.31 1.30 -13.40
CA THR A 32 34.36 1.23 -14.87
C THR A 32 33.17 2.02 -15.44
N ALA A 33 33.47 2.92 -16.36
CA ALA A 33 32.44 3.70 -17.07
C ALA A 33 31.66 2.81 -18.05
N ILE A 34 30.34 2.94 -18.04
CA ILE A 34 29.43 2.31 -19.00
C ILE A 34 28.95 3.43 -19.92
N THR A 35 29.34 3.38 -21.18
CA THR A 35 29.05 4.43 -22.18
C THR A 35 27.97 4.02 -23.18
N ASN A 36 27.74 2.71 -23.35
CA ASN A 36 26.82 2.11 -24.31
C ASN A 36 26.33 0.74 -23.86
N ALA A 37 25.50 0.08 -24.66
CA ALA A 37 24.95 -1.23 -24.37
C ALA A 37 25.97 -2.37 -24.37
N ASP A 38 27.04 -2.26 -25.14
CA ASP A 38 28.05 -3.31 -25.16
C ASP A 38 28.93 -3.26 -23.90
N ASP A 39 29.24 -2.09 -23.38
CA ASP A 39 29.86 -1.95 -22.05
C ASP A 39 28.96 -2.54 -20.96
N LEU A 40 27.65 -2.37 -21.07
CA LEU A 40 26.69 -2.95 -20.13
C LEU A 40 26.72 -4.48 -20.17
N LYS A 41 26.78 -5.09 -21.38
CA LYS A 41 26.95 -6.55 -21.53
C LYS A 41 28.30 -7.02 -21.02
N ALA A 42 29.36 -6.25 -21.22
CA ALA A 42 30.73 -6.60 -20.78
C ALA A 42 30.84 -6.70 -19.25
N MET A 43 29.86 -6.21 -18.47
CA MET A 43 29.79 -6.42 -17.02
C MET A 43 29.75 -7.91 -16.64
N GLU A 44 29.24 -8.79 -17.51
CA GLU A 44 29.21 -10.25 -17.26
C GLU A 44 30.63 -10.87 -17.18
N ASN A 45 31.64 -10.21 -17.72
CA ASN A 45 33.04 -10.65 -17.60
C ASN A 45 33.62 -10.37 -16.21
N ASN A 46 33.05 -9.42 -15.45
CA ASN A 46 33.43 -9.12 -14.06
C ASN A 46 32.22 -8.85 -13.19
N PRO A 47 31.49 -9.88 -12.76
CA PRO A 47 30.22 -9.73 -12.00
C PRO A 47 30.34 -8.96 -10.67
N SER A 48 31.53 -8.88 -10.09
CA SER A 48 31.82 -8.18 -8.82
C SER A 48 32.29 -6.74 -8.99
N GLY A 49 32.44 -6.27 -10.24
CA GLY A 49 32.95 -4.95 -10.56
C GLY A 49 32.07 -3.80 -10.06
N SER A 50 32.68 -2.63 -9.92
CA SER A 50 31.96 -1.37 -9.72
C SER A 50 31.84 -0.64 -11.04
N TYR A 51 30.62 -0.25 -11.37
CA TYR A 51 30.25 0.36 -12.64
C TYR A 51 29.44 1.64 -12.44
N TYR A 52 29.56 2.58 -13.35
CA TYR A 52 28.69 3.75 -13.39
C TYR A 52 28.30 4.10 -14.83
N LEU A 53 27.11 4.65 -15.02
CA LEU A 53 26.68 5.18 -16.31
C LEU A 53 27.42 6.50 -16.57
N ALA A 54 28.14 6.59 -17.69
CA ALA A 54 28.79 7.82 -18.14
C ALA A 54 27.88 8.62 -19.11
N ASN A 55 26.89 7.97 -19.72
CA ASN A 55 25.91 8.54 -20.61
C ASN A 55 24.50 7.94 -20.34
N ASP A 56 23.48 8.55 -20.92
CA ASP A 56 22.20 7.88 -21.12
C ASP A 56 22.40 6.74 -22.13
N ILE A 57 21.86 5.57 -21.83
CA ILE A 57 22.06 4.35 -22.62
C ILE A 57 20.72 3.87 -23.16
N GLU A 58 20.68 3.56 -24.46
CA GLU A 58 19.62 2.75 -25.07
C GLU A 58 20.12 1.29 -25.15
N VAL A 59 19.25 0.36 -24.82
CA VAL A 59 19.59 -1.07 -24.80
C VAL A 59 18.83 -1.83 -25.89
N PRO A 60 19.43 -2.88 -26.49
CA PRO A 60 18.75 -3.73 -27.44
C PRO A 60 17.48 -4.35 -26.84
N ALA A 61 16.51 -4.64 -27.69
CA ALA A 61 15.32 -5.37 -27.28
C ALA A 61 15.70 -6.77 -26.77
N ASN A 62 14.92 -7.26 -25.80
CA ASN A 62 15.08 -8.57 -25.18
C ASN A 62 16.46 -8.81 -24.53
N LEU A 63 17.16 -7.73 -24.15
CA LEU A 63 18.41 -7.85 -23.40
C LEU A 63 18.13 -8.32 -21.97
N SER A 64 18.79 -9.39 -21.56
CA SER A 64 18.89 -9.85 -20.18
C SER A 64 20.34 -10.18 -19.86
N LEU A 65 20.79 -9.82 -18.67
CA LEU A 65 22.15 -9.99 -18.18
C LEU A 65 22.14 -10.87 -16.93
N PHE A 66 23.24 -11.59 -16.71
CA PHE A 66 23.43 -12.46 -15.55
C PHE A 66 22.32 -13.53 -15.45
N ALA A 67 22.06 -14.22 -16.56
CA ALA A 67 21.05 -15.26 -16.63
C ALA A 67 21.49 -16.57 -15.96
N ASP A 68 22.79 -16.76 -15.76
CA ASP A 68 23.36 -17.90 -15.04
C ASP A 68 23.21 -17.71 -13.52
N TYR A 69 22.49 -18.62 -12.88
CA TYR A 69 22.24 -18.60 -11.44
C TYR A 69 23.52 -18.67 -10.60
N ASP A 70 24.53 -19.40 -11.08
CA ASP A 70 25.81 -19.59 -10.39
C ASP A 70 26.75 -18.39 -10.59
N ARG A 71 26.43 -17.50 -11.54
CA ARG A 71 27.23 -16.30 -11.85
C ARG A 71 26.36 -15.00 -11.76
N PRO A 72 25.72 -14.75 -10.62
CA PRO A 72 24.87 -13.56 -10.46
C PRO A 72 25.71 -12.27 -10.44
N PHE A 73 25.09 -11.14 -10.73
CA PHE A 73 25.71 -9.84 -10.48
C PHE A 73 25.88 -9.60 -8.98
N THR A 74 27.11 -9.32 -8.55
CA THR A 74 27.48 -9.12 -7.14
C THR A 74 28.11 -7.75 -6.88
N GLY A 75 28.27 -6.94 -7.93
CA GLY A 75 28.98 -5.67 -7.93
C GLY A 75 28.09 -4.47 -7.57
N THR A 76 28.53 -3.30 -8.01
CA THR A 76 27.80 -2.05 -7.89
C THR A 76 27.51 -1.47 -9.26
N LEU A 77 26.26 -1.04 -9.49
CA LEU A 77 25.89 -0.20 -10.63
C LEU A 77 25.31 1.13 -10.13
N ASP A 78 26.01 2.23 -10.46
CA ASP A 78 25.60 3.59 -10.18
C ASP A 78 25.07 4.25 -11.45
N GLY A 79 23.80 4.68 -11.45
CA GLY A 79 23.25 5.44 -12.56
C GLY A 79 23.86 6.83 -12.74
N ASN A 80 24.56 7.36 -11.72
CA ASN A 80 25.35 8.59 -11.79
C ASN A 80 24.63 9.79 -12.46
N GLY A 81 23.31 9.87 -12.28
CA GLY A 81 22.48 10.92 -12.91
C GLY A 81 21.97 10.60 -14.32
N HIS A 82 22.49 9.54 -14.94
CA HIS A 82 22.08 9.06 -16.27
C HIS A 82 20.95 8.03 -16.18
N LYS A 83 20.48 7.55 -17.32
CA LYS A 83 19.36 6.63 -17.44
C LYS A 83 19.56 5.55 -18.50
N ILE A 84 18.90 4.43 -18.30
CA ILE A 84 18.66 3.40 -19.31
C ILE A 84 17.30 3.68 -19.92
N LYS A 85 17.26 3.90 -21.24
CA LYS A 85 16.05 4.27 -22.00
C LYS A 85 15.55 3.09 -22.82
N GLY A 86 14.23 2.99 -22.96
CA GLY A 86 13.58 2.14 -23.94
C GLY A 86 13.79 0.65 -23.68
N TYR A 87 14.07 0.22 -22.43
CA TYR A 87 14.18 -1.20 -22.14
C TYR A 87 12.90 -1.93 -22.57
N THR A 88 13.04 -2.70 -23.66
CA THR A 88 11.92 -3.39 -24.31
C THR A 88 12.16 -4.89 -24.26
N TYR A 89 11.17 -5.64 -23.75
CA TYR A 89 11.16 -7.09 -23.79
C TYR A 89 9.80 -7.56 -24.28
N ILE A 90 9.76 -8.14 -25.47
CA ILE A 90 8.52 -8.62 -26.12
C ILE A 90 8.71 -10.07 -26.49
N SER A 91 7.84 -10.92 -25.98
CA SER A 91 7.81 -12.35 -26.27
C SER A 91 6.40 -12.89 -26.35
N SER A 92 6.15 -13.75 -27.33
CA SER A 92 4.95 -14.56 -27.44
C SER A 92 5.14 -16.00 -26.96
N GLU A 93 6.30 -16.31 -26.39
CA GLU A 93 6.58 -17.65 -25.84
C GLU A 93 5.54 -18.03 -24.78
N GLU A 94 5.25 -19.32 -24.70
CA GLU A 94 4.23 -19.82 -23.76
C GLU A 94 4.65 -19.65 -22.32
N TRP A 95 5.94 -19.75 -22.02
CA TRP A 95 6.47 -19.58 -20.67
C TRP A 95 7.90 -19.04 -20.65
N LEU A 96 8.17 -18.08 -19.79
CA LEU A 96 9.49 -17.53 -19.46
C LEU A 96 9.69 -17.61 -17.95
N ASP A 97 10.84 -18.10 -17.49
CA ASP A 97 11.11 -18.15 -16.06
C ASP A 97 11.35 -16.73 -15.50
N TYR A 98 12.23 -15.96 -16.16
CA TYR A 98 12.63 -14.65 -15.68
C TYR A 98 12.71 -13.62 -16.81
N VAL A 99 12.20 -12.42 -16.56
CA VAL A 99 12.35 -11.27 -17.46
C VAL A 99 12.73 -10.02 -16.68
N ALA A 100 13.97 -9.57 -16.86
CA ALA A 100 14.49 -8.32 -16.35
C ALA A 100 15.79 -7.95 -17.06
N LEU A 101 16.29 -6.73 -16.87
CA LEU A 101 17.61 -6.37 -17.36
C LEU A 101 18.72 -7.17 -16.64
N PHE A 102 18.57 -7.41 -15.33
CA PHE A 102 19.43 -8.29 -14.52
C PHE A 102 18.59 -9.48 -14.02
N ILE A 103 18.91 -10.69 -14.45
CA ILE A 103 18.14 -11.87 -14.03
C ILE A 103 18.47 -12.25 -12.59
N HIS A 104 19.74 -12.55 -12.28
CA HIS A 104 20.17 -12.95 -10.94
C HIS A 104 21.14 -11.95 -10.33
N THR A 105 20.80 -11.52 -9.10
CA THR A 105 21.64 -10.56 -8.36
C THR A 105 21.84 -11.02 -6.92
N LYS A 106 23.07 -10.89 -6.38
CA LYS A 106 23.41 -11.32 -5.03
C LYS A 106 24.41 -10.37 -4.39
N ASN A 107 24.13 -9.89 -3.18
CA ASN A 107 24.99 -8.92 -2.47
C ASN A 107 25.28 -7.63 -3.27
N ALA A 108 24.56 -7.39 -4.35
CA ALA A 108 24.76 -6.27 -5.26
C ALA A 108 24.21 -4.95 -4.73
N THR A 109 24.72 -3.85 -5.27
CA THR A 109 24.19 -2.50 -5.00
C THR A 109 23.82 -1.81 -6.32
N PHE A 110 22.55 -1.44 -6.46
CA PHE A 110 22.06 -0.57 -7.50
C PHE A 110 21.70 0.78 -6.89
N LYS A 111 22.21 1.87 -7.46
CA LYS A 111 21.93 3.20 -6.91
C LYS A 111 21.79 4.27 -8.00
N ASN A 112 20.99 5.31 -7.70
CA ASN A 112 20.81 6.48 -8.56
C ASN A 112 20.40 6.16 -10.01
N LEU A 113 19.77 5.02 -10.26
CA LEU A 113 19.48 4.53 -11.61
C LEU A 113 18.05 4.88 -12.03
N ARG A 114 17.90 5.36 -13.26
CA ARG A 114 16.59 5.64 -13.87
C ARG A 114 16.40 4.76 -15.11
N MET A 115 15.30 4.03 -15.16
CA MET A 115 14.84 3.31 -16.34
C MET A 115 13.61 3.99 -16.88
N THR A 116 13.67 4.51 -18.08
CA THR A 116 12.56 5.25 -18.72
C THR A 116 12.08 4.54 -19.96
N ASP A 117 10.79 4.73 -20.27
CA ASP A 117 10.16 4.17 -21.48
C ASP A 117 10.24 2.63 -21.53
N VAL A 118 10.18 2.00 -20.35
CA VAL A 118 10.15 0.53 -20.24
C VAL A 118 8.90 0.00 -20.96
N ASN A 119 9.08 -1.05 -21.76
CA ASN A 119 8.01 -1.70 -22.50
C ASN A 119 8.18 -3.22 -22.46
N ILE A 120 7.65 -3.84 -21.42
CA ILE A 120 7.61 -5.29 -21.29
C ILE A 120 6.22 -5.78 -21.70
N ASN A 121 6.15 -6.69 -22.68
CA ASN A 121 4.90 -7.27 -23.15
C ASN A 121 5.07 -8.78 -23.39
N LEU A 122 4.44 -9.58 -22.54
CA LEU A 122 4.65 -11.03 -22.47
C LEU A 122 3.34 -11.80 -22.58
N ASN A 123 3.44 -13.04 -23.04
CA ASN A 123 2.33 -13.97 -22.90
C ASN A 123 2.30 -14.51 -21.45
N GLN A 124 3.30 -15.26 -21.05
CA GLN A 124 3.39 -15.85 -19.70
C GLN A 124 4.82 -15.75 -19.16
N ALA A 125 4.95 -15.52 -17.84
CA ALA A 125 6.23 -15.55 -17.17
C ALA A 125 6.10 -15.76 -15.65
N ASP A 126 7.15 -16.31 -15.03
CA ASP A 126 7.20 -16.48 -13.57
C ASP A 126 7.56 -15.18 -12.85
N SER A 127 8.71 -14.60 -13.13
CA SER A 127 9.20 -13.42 -12.41
C SER A 127 9.61 -12.31 -13.37
N VAL A 128 8.90 -11.17 -13.32
CA VAL A 128 9.04 -10.06 -14.26
C VAL A 128 9.30 -8.74 -13.54
N ALA A 129 10.39 -8.06 -13.90
CA ALA A 129 10.64 -6.69 -13.46
C ALA A 129 11.47 -5.93 -14.50
N ALA A 130 11.52 -4.59 -14.44
CA ALA A 130 12.39 -3.85 -15.34
C ALA A 130 13.88 -4.00 -14.99
N LEU A 131 14.25 -3.98 -13.69
CA LEU A 131 15.63 -3.98 -13.28
C LEU A 131 16.13 -5.36 -12.88
N ALA A 132 15.51 -6.01 -11.89
CA ALA A 132 16.00 -7.29 -11.38
C ALA A 132 14.88 -8.32 -11.23
N ALA A 133 15.06 -9.53 -11.78
CA ALA A 133 14.10 -10.61 -11.62
C ALA A 133 14.23 -11.26 -10.23
N THR A 134 15.46 -11.60 -9.81
CA THR A 134 15.72 -12.15 -8.48
C THR A 134 16.83 -11.39 -7.77
N SER A 135 16.73 -11.29 -6.45
CA SER A 135 17.78 -10.68 -5.64
C SER A 135 17.96 -11.37 -4.28
N THR A 136 19.21 -11.56 -3.88
CA THR A 136 19.58 -12.05 -2.55
C THR A 136 20.51 -11.05 -1.87
N ASN A 137 20.11 -10.51 -0.72
CA ASN A 137 20.89 -9.56 0.10
C ASN A 137 21.36 -8.29 -0.65
N CYS A 138 20.59 -7.81 -1.63
CA CYS A 138 20.93 -6.65 -2.45
C CYS A 138 20.45 -5.32 -1.85
N LYS A 139 21.01 -4.22 -2.34
CA LYS A 139 20.61 -2.85 -1.99
C LYS A 139 20.15 -2.10 -3.24
N PHE A 140 18.95 -1.56 -3.19
CA PHE A 140 18.39 -0.71 -4.24
C PHE A 140 18.15 0.69 -3.66
N ILE A 141 18.88 1.68 -4.14
CA ILE A 141 18.89 3.04 -3.58
C ILE A 141 18.58 4.05 -4.69
N ASP A 142 17.49 4.81 -4.52
CA ASP A 142 17.05 5.85 -5.44
C ASP A 142 16.90 5.38 -6.90
N ILE A 143 16.31 4.19 -7.06
CA ILE A 143 15.96 3.63 -8.37
C ILE A 143 14.59 4.16 -8.81
N SER A 144 14.45 4.51 -10.09
CA SER A 144 13.15 4.88 -10.64
C SER A 144 12.85 4.17 -11.97
N VAL A 145 11.60 3.73 -12.11
CA VAL A 145 11.11 3.06 -13.33
C VAL A 145 9.86 3.76 -13.84
N SER A 146 9.77 3.94 -15.16
CA SER A 146 8.60 4.45 -15.87
C SER A 146 8.36 3.67 -17.17
N GLY A 147 7.10 3.63 -17.64
CA GLY A 147 6.70 2.89 -18.83
C GLY A 147 5.55 1.92 -18.56
N LYS A 148 5.62 0.70 -19.05
CA LYS A 148 4.59 -0.32 -18.86
C LYS A 148 5.14 -1.74 -18.81
N ILE A 149 4.47 -2.58 -18.04
CA ILE A 149 4.65 -4.04 -17.98
C ILE A 149 3.28 -4.66 -18.20
N VAL A 150 3.13 -5.44 -19.26
CA VAL A 150 1.86 -6.07 -19.65
C VAL A 150 2.09 -7.55 -19.85
N GLY A 151 1.17 -8.38 -19.40
CA GLY A 151 1.17 -9.81 -19.70
C GLY A 151 -0.19 -10.45 -19.48
N LYS A 152 -0.38 -11.64 -20.07
CA LYS A 152 -1.61 -12.41 -19.83
C LYS A 152 -1.55 -13.15 -18.49
N TYR A 153 -0.47 -13.84 -18.24
CA TYR A 153 -0.23 -14.51 -16.98
C TYR A 153 1.21 -14.25 -16.50
N LEU A 154 1.34 -13.45 -15.45
CA LEU A 154 2.62 -13.19 -14.79
C LEU A 154 2.48 -13.61 -13.31
N ARG A 155 3.22 -14.64 -12.88
CA ARG A 155 3.12 -15.13 -11.50
C ARG A 155 3.56 -14.06 -10.51
N THR A 156 4.69 -13.39 -10.79
CA THR A 156 5.17 -12.25 -10.02
C THR A 156 5.59 -11.13 -10.98
N ALA A 157 5.01 -9.93 -10.81
CA ALA A 157 5.41 -8.77 -11.61
C ALA A 157 5.57 -7.52 -10.75
N ALA A 158 6.67 -6.79 -11.00
CA ALA A 158 6.94 -5.53 -10.32
C ALA A 158 7.75 -4.56 -11.19
N GLY A 159 7.70 -3.26 -10.86
CA GLY A 159 8.44 -2.27 -11.64
C GLY A 159 9.95 -2.42 -11.52
N ILE A 160 10.49 -2.71 -10.33
CA ILE A 160 11.94 -2.70 -10.08
C ILE A 160 12.48 -4.10 -9.78
N LEU A 161 11.84 -4.85 -8.87
CA LEU A 161 12.34 -6.12 -8.38
C LEU A 161 11.18 -7.12 -8.24
N ALA A 162 11.26 -8.28 -8.92
CA ALA A 162 10.19 -9.27 -8.84
C ALA A 162 10.30 -10.11 -7.57
N TYR A 163 11.38 -10.86 -7.38
CA TYR A 163 11.56 -11.76 -6.25
C TYR A 163 12.76 -11.38 -5.38
N ASN A 164 12.59 -11.47 -4.07
CA ASN A 164 13.61 -11.03 -3.11
C ASN A 164 13.82 -12.00 -1.95
N GLU A 165 15.07 -12.09 -1.53
CA GLU A 165 15.51 -12.68 -0.29
C GLU A 165 16.53 -11.75 0.40
N GLY A 166 16.22 -11.21 1.57
CA GLY A 166 17.13 -10.40 2.38
C GLY A 166 17.48 -9.00 1.86
N SER A 167 16.89 -8.52 0.76
CA SER A 167 17.28 -7.24 0.15
C SER A 167 16.55 -6.04 0.74
N SER A 168 17.10 -4.86 0.50
CA SER A 168 16.55 -3.58 0.98
C SER A 168 16.38 -2.55 -0.14
N MET A 169 15.33 -1.74 -0.02
CA MET A 169 15.02 -0.67 -0.97
C MET A 169 14.85 0.67 -0.26
N THR A 170 15.54 1.71 -0.73
CA THR A 170 15.42 3.07 -0.19
C THR A 170 15.23 4.08 -1.31
N GLY A 171 14.21 4.95 -1.20
CA GLY A 171 13.97 6.03 -2.18
C GLY A 171 13.45 5.55 -3.54
N CYS A 172 13.15 4.27 -3.71
CA CYS A 172 12.77 3.68 -4.99
C CYS A 172 11.37 4.11 -5.43
N LYS A 173 11.20 4.34 -6.75
CA LYS A 173 9.97 4.91 -7.32
C LYS A 173 9.53 4.10 -8.54
N ASN A 174 8.25 3.77 -8.59
CA ASN A 174 7.61 3.25 -9.79
C ASN A 174 6.54 4.23 -10.30
N SER A 175 6.58 4.52 -11.58
CA SER A 175 5.50 5.18 -12.32
C SER A 175 5.05 4.38 -13.55
N ALA A 176 5.63 3.21 -13.77
CA ALA A 176 5.17 2.30 -14.82
C ALA A 176 3.83 1.69 -14.45
N ASP A 177 2.96 1.55 -15.44
CA ASP A 177 1.71 0.80 -15.33
C ASP A 177 2.00 -0.69 -15.45
N ILE A 178 1.42 -1.50 -14.54
CA ILE A 178 1.54 -2.96 -14.57
C ILE A 178 0.14 -3.56 -14.73
N THR A 179 -0.05 -4.30 -15.81
CA THR A 179 -1.34 -4.91 -16.15
C THR A 179 -1.18 -6.37 -16.49
N VAL A 180 -1.88 -7.22 -15.75
CA VAL A 180 -1.99 -8.66 -16.07
C VAL A 180 -3.42 -8.98 -16.40
N THR A 181 -3.62 -9.68 -17.53
CA THR A 181 -4.93 -10.14 -18.02
C THR A 181 -4.94 -11.66 -18.11
N ASP A 182 -6.14 -12.24 -18.09
CA ASP A 182 -6.34 -13.69 -18.27
C ASP A 182 -5.58 -14.57 -17.26
N ALA A 183 -5.24 -14.01 -16.09
CA ALA A 183 -4.57 -14.76 -15.02
C ALA A 183 -5.48 -15.91 -14.53
N ALA A 184 -4.94 -17.14 -14.53
CA ALA A 184 -5.67 -18.35 -14.18
C ALA A 184 -5.23 -18.97 -12.84
N GLU A 185 -4.04 -18.62 -12.37
CA GLU A 185 -3.46 -19.16 -11.14
C GLU A 185 -3.00 -18.02 -10.21
N GLY A 186 -2.45 -18.37 -9.05
CA GLY A 186 -1.99 -17.41 -8.07
C GLY A 186 -0.95 -16.44 -8.62
N CYS A 187 -1.24 -15.14 -8.52
CA CYS A 187 -0.37 -14.07 -9.01
C CYS A 187 -0.11 -13.01 -7.93
N GLY A 188 1.14 -12.54 -7.88
CA GLY A 188 1.57 -11.45 -7.02
C GLY A 188 2.08 -10.25 -7.80
N ILE A 189 1.32 -9.13 -7.85
CA ILE A 189 1.70 -7.97 -8.66
C ILE A 189 1.84 -6.73 -7.79
N ALA A 190 2.93 -5.99 -7.97
CA ALA A 190 3.15 -4.77 -7.21
C ALA A 190 3.91 -3.69 -7.99
N GLY A 191 3.73 -2.42 -7.60
CA GLY A 191 4.36 -1.32 -8.33
C GLY A 191 5.87 -1.30 -8.23
N VAL A 192 6.44 -1.49 -7.04
CA VAL A 192 7.90 -1.35 -6.82
C VAL A 192 8.58 -2.72 -6.73
N ALA A 193 8.09 -3.60 -5.87
CA ALA A 193 8.68 -4.92 -5.68
C ALA A 193 7.62 -6.00 -5.41
N GLY A 194 7.83 -7.23 -5.87
CA GLY A 194 7.00 -8.38 -5.49
C GLY A 194 7.15 -8.66 -3.99
N SER A 195 8.38 -8.73 -3.50
CA SER A 195 8.70 -8.82 -2.07
C SER A 195 9.94 -8.00 -1.71
N CYS A 196 10.07 -7.62 -0.43
CA CYS A 196 11.28 -6.94 0.07
C CYS A 196 11.32 -6.96 1.61
N ASP A 197 12.50 -7.20 2.18
CA ASP A 197 12.64 -7.27 3.63
C ASP A 197 12.51 -5.90 4.29
N THR A 198 13.16 -4.89 3.73
CA THR A 198 13.09 -3.51 4.25
C THR A 198 12.87 -2.50 3.14
N MET A 199 11.82 -1.71 3.27
CA MET A 199 11.51 -0.61 2.35
C MET A 199 11.40 0.73 3.08
N LYS A 200 12.13 1.73 2.58
CA LYS A 200 12.09 3.09 3.13
C LYS A 200 11.88 4.12 2.02
N ASN A 201 10.90 5.03 2.21
CA ASN A 201 10.60 6.12 1.26
C ASN A 201 10.29 5.64 -0.18
N CYS A 202 9.84 4.40 -0.35
CA CYS A 202 9.49 3.88 -1.67
C CYS A 202 8.09 4.33 -2.09
N THR A 203 7.90 4.63 -3.37
CA THR A 203 6.65 5.20 -3.87
C THR A 203 6.19 4.54 -5.16
N ASN A 204 4.87 4.40 -5.29
CA ASN A 204 4.23 4.03 -6.54
C ASN A 204 3.21 5.09 -6.97
N SER A 205 3.25 5.45 -8.24
CA SER A 205 2.24 6.29 -8.91
C SER A 205 1.60 5.61 -10.12
N GLY A 206 2.18 4.53 -10.63
CA GLY A 206 1.64 3.73 -11.73
C GLY A 206 0.37 2.97 -11.35
N LYS A 207 -0.44 2.67 -12.34
CA LYS A 207 -1.63 1.82 -12.19
C LYS A 207 -1.20 0.36 -12.11
N ILE A 208 -1.72 -0.35 -11.11
CA ILE A 208 -1.48 -1.78 -10.91
C ILE A 208 -2.81 -2.52 -11.03
N SER A 209 -2.92 -3.44 -12.00
CA SER A 209 -4.18 -4.13 -12.26
C SER A 209 -3.98 -5.58 -12.67
N ILE A 210 -4.85 -6.44 -12.15
CA ILE A 210 -4.97 -7.85 -12.58
C ILE A 210 -6.41 -8.19 -12.87
N SER A 211 -6.60 -9.02 -13.90
CA SER A 211 -7.89 -9.63 -14.19
C SER A 211 -7.71 -11.07 -14.66
N GLY A 212 -8.73 -11.91 -14.42
CA GLY A 212 -8.70 -13.27 -14.91
C GLY A 212 -9.75 -14.18 -14.29
N LYS A 213 -9.77 -15.42 -14.78
CA LYS A 213 -10.58 -16.51 -14.26
C LYS A 213 -9.68 -17.46 -13.46
N ILE A 214 -9.63 -17.24 -12.14
CA ILE A 214 -8.76 -18.00 -11.25
C ILE A 214 -9.30 -19.43 -11.05
N THR A 215 -8.41 -20.41 -11.09
CA THR A 215 -8.70 -21.82 -10.87
C THR A 215 -8.02 -22.36 -9.61
N GLN A 216 -6.87 -21.81 -9.23
CA GLN A 216 -6.12 -22.14 -8.01
C GLN A 216 -5.29 -20.95 -7.52
N GLY A 217 -4.87 -20.98 -6.24
CA GLY A 217 -4.12 -19.87 -5.63
C GLY A 217 -4.95 -18.62 -5.42
N GLY A 218 -4.32 -17.46 -5.30
CA GLY A 218 -4.96 -16.17 -5.03
C GLY A 218 -4.29 -15.02 -5.78
N PHE A 219 -5.02 -13.90 -5.95
CA PHE A 219 -4.45 -12.68 -6.50
C PHE A 219 -4.02 -11.73 -5.38
N TYR A 220 -2.75 -11.39 -5.36
CA TYR A 220 -2.14 -10.48 -4.40
C TYR A 220 -1.65 -9.22 -5.12
N VAL A 221 -2.34 -8.09 -4.91
CA VAL A 221 -2.04 -6.86 -5.66
C VAL A 221 -1.83 -5.69 -4.72
N ALA A 222 -0.67 -5.04 -4.86
CA ALA A 222 -0.33 -3.90 -4.03
C ALA A 222 0.31 -2.76 -4.83
N GLY A 223 0.10 -1.52 -4.37
CA GLY A 223 0.71 -0.37 -5.03
C GLY A 223 2.23 -0.35 -4.89
N VAL A 224 2.80 -0.72 -3.73
CA VAL A 224 4.25 -0.68 -3.52
C VAL A 224 4.86 -2.08 -3.56
N ALA A 225 4.47 -2.98 -2.67
CA ALA A 225 4.96 -4.36 -2.72
C ALA A 225 3.95 -5.36 -2.15
N ASN A 226 3.96 -6.61 -2.63
CA ASN A 226 3.04 -7.61 -2.10
C ASN A 226 3.43 -8.02 -0.68
N ARG A 227 4.72 -8.21 -0.41
CA ARG A 227 5.20 -8.56 0.92
C ARG A 227 6.36 -7.67 1.36
N ILE A 228 6.25 -7.11 2.57
CA ILE A 228 7.31 -6.28 3.16
C ILE A 228 7.53 -6.70 4.62
N GLY A 229 8.76 -6.99 5.00
CA GLY A 229 9.11 -7.20 6.40
C GLY A 229 8.97 -5.90 7.20
N LYS A 230 9.69 -4.85 6.81
CA LYS A 230 9.63 -3.54 7.47
C LYS A 230 9.42 -2.40 6.47
N ALA A 231 8.28 -1.71 6.57
CA ALA A 231 7.94 -0.55 5.73
C ALA A 231 8.05 0.77 6.50
N THR A 232 8.77 1.74 5.97
CA THR A 232 8.87 3.09 6.56
C THR A 232 8.63 4.16 5.50
N SER A 233 7.63 5.01 5.70
CA SER A 233 7.30 6.14 4.82
C SER A 233 7.04 5.75 3.36
N CYS A 234 6.58 4.53 3.11
CA CYS A 234 6.21 4.07 1.77
C CYS A 234 4.84 4.63 1.38
N ARG A 235 4.66 4.97 0.10
CA ARG A 235 3.47 5.68 -0.37
C ARG A 235 2.97 5.15 -1.70
N ASN A 236 1.65 5.11 -1.83
CA ASN A 236 0.99 4.85 -3.10
C ASN A 236 0.05 6.00 -3.46
N SER A 237 0.10 6.43 -4.71
CA SER A 237 -0.87 7.34 -5.33
C SER A 237 -1.53 6.72 -6.56
N GLY A 238 -0.98 5.64 -7.09
CA GLY A 238 -1.54 4.89 -8.22
C GLY A 238 -2.80 4.10 -7.85
N THR A 239 -3.57 3.75 -8.85
CA THR A 239 -4.75 2.91 -8.68
C THR A 239 -4.36 1.44 -8.57
N VAL A 240 -4.99 0.71 -7.66
CA VAL A 240 -4.82 -0.74 -7.49
C VAL A 240 -6.16 -1.43 -7.76
N THR A 241 -6.17 -2.41 -8.68
CA THR A 241 -7.42 -3.07 -9.11
C THR A 241 -7.24 -4.57 -9.23
N ILE A 242 -8.20 -5.32 -8.67
CA ILE A 242 -8.42 -6.75 -8.94
C ILE A 242 -9.78 -6.94 -9.59
N SER A 243 -9.85 -7.73 -10.67
CA SER A 243 -11.08 -8.24 -11.26
C SER A 243 -10.97 -9.74 -11.44
N ALA A 244 -11.58 -10.51 -10.54
CA ALA A 244 -11.43 -11.96 -10.50
C ALA A 244 -12.79 -12.67 -10.60
N THR A 245 -12.84 -13.72 -11.39
CA THR A 245 -13.93 -14.69 -11.40
C THR A 245 -13.34 -16.09 -11.23
N GLY A 246 -14.12 -17.06 -10.80
CA GLY A 246 -13.65 -18.44 -10.73
C GLY A 246 -14.40 -19.30 -9.73
N SER A 247 -14.26 -20.61 -9.93
CA SER A 247 -14.82 -21.64 -9.05
C SER A 247 -13.83 -22.80 -8.98
N GLY A 248 -13.40 -23.15 -7.79
CA GLY A 248 -12.46 -24.26 -7.56
C GLY A 248 -12.28 -24.47 -6.05
N GLN A 249 -11.83 -25.66 -5.68
CA GLN A 249 -11.63 -26.02 -4.27
C GLN A 249 -10.27 -25.54 -3.71
N GLN A 250 -9.37 -25.04 -4.57
CA GLN A 250 -8.02 -24.61 -4.21
C GLN A 250 -7.80 -23.10 -4.42
N ILE A 251 -8.88 -22.34 -4.53
CA ILE A 251 -8.77 -20.88 -4.67
C ILE A 251 -8.49 -20.27 -3.28
N GLU A 252 -7.36 -19.62 -3.17
CA GLU A 252 -7.01 -18.81 -2.01
C GLU A 252 -7.70 -17.44 -2.05
N ALA A 253 -7.42 -16.60 -1.06
CA ALA A 253 -7.96 -15.25 -1.02
C ALA A 253 -7.37 -14.34 -2.10
N CYS A 254 -8.17 -13.38 -2.57
CA CYS A 254 -7.65 -12.20 -3.26
C CYS A 254 -7.41 -11.08 -2.25
N ASN A 255 -6.23 -10.45 -2.32
CA ASN A 255 -5.84 -9.38 -1.41
C ASN A 255 -5.42 -8.14 -2.19
N ALA A 256 -6.03 -6.98 -1.87
CA ALA A 256 -5.74 -5.71 -2.52
C ALA A 256 -5.33 -4.63 -1.51
N ALA A 257 -4.24 -3.92 -1.79
CA ALA A 257 -3.75 -2.87 -0.90
C ALA A 257 -3.08 -1.70 -1.64
N GLY A 258 -3.17 -0.51 -1.06
CA GLY A 258 -2.47 0.64 -1.63
C GLY A 258 -0.95 0.56 -1.48
N VAL A 259 -0.44 0.10 -0.34
CA VAL A 259 1.01 0.02 -0.09
C VAL A 259 1.49 -1.43 -0.07
N ALA A 260 0.97 -2.26 0.81
CA ALA A 260 1.44 -3.64 0.87
C ALA A 260 0.30 -4.66 1.03
N GLY A 261 0.38 -5.78 0.29
CA GLY A 261 -0.49 -6.93 0.48
C GLY A 261 -0.32 -7.50 1.89
N GLN A 262 0.91 -7.74 2.29
CA GLN A 262 1.26 -8.15 3.64
C GLN A 262 2.45 -7.34 4.17
N VAL A 263 2.38 -6.94 5.43
CA VAL A 263 3.51 -6.28 6.11
C VAL A 263 3.67 -6.78 7.54
N ASP A 264 4.91 -7.00 7.97
CA ASP A 264 5.16 -7.30 9.38
C ASP A 264 5.03 -6.03 10.22
N THR A 265 5.86 -5.04 9.93
CA THR A 265 5.84 -3.75 10.65
C THR A 265 5.83 -2.57 9.69
N ALA A 266 4.99 -1.58 9.99
CA ALA A 266 4.87 -0.39 9.17
C ALA A 266 4.86 0.90 9.99
N VAL A 267 5.57 1.92 9.51
CA VAL A 267 5.56 3.27 10.12
C VAL A 267 5.41 4.34 9.04
N SER A 268 4.47 5.27 9.25
CA SER A 268 4.28 6.47 8.41
C SER A 268 3.96 6.17 6.92
N CYS A 269 3.40 5.01 6.62
CA CYS A 269 3.00 4.65 5.27
C CYS A 269 1.64 5.25 4.90
N SER A 270 1.42 5.52 3.63
CA SER A 270 0.17 6.17 3.21
C SER A 270 -0.28 5.80 1.80
N ASN A 271 -1.61 5.87 1.61
CA ASN A 271 -2.23 5.72 0.31
C ASN A 271 -3.17 6.89 0.00
N THR A 272 -3.08 7.37 -1.23
CA THR A 272 -4.02 8.36 -1.80
C THR A 272 -4.71 7.84 -3.06
N GLY A 273 -4.20 6.76 -3.64
CA GLY A 273 -4.78 6.09 -4.80
C GLY A 273 -6.04 5.27 -4.45
N LYS A 274 -6.86 5.00 -5.45
CA LYS A 274 -8.02 4.11 -5.31
C LYS A 274 -7.56 2.66 -5.18
N VAL A 275 -8.16 1.92 -4.26
CA VAL A 275 -8.01 0.46 -4.14
C VAL A 275 -9.37 -0.18 -4.40
N SER A 276 -9.46 -1.06 -5.41
CA SER A 276 -10.72 -1.71 -5.76
C SER A 276 -10.54 -3.18 -6.06
N MET A 277 -11.44 -3.99 -5.53
CA MET A 277 -11.55 -5.41 -5.85
C MET A 277 -12.97 -5.71 -6.28
N ASN A 278 -13.09 -6.45 -7.40
CA ASN A 278 -14.32 -7.09 -7.83
C ASN A 278 -14.03 -8.58 -7.99
N ALA A 279 -14.44 -9.39 -7.01
CA ALA A 279 -14.15 -10.81 -7.01
C ALA A 279 -15.43 -11.63 -6.84
N THR A 280 -15.68 -12.50 -7.81
CA THR A 280 -16.77 -13.50 -7.77
C THR A 280 -16.14 -14.88 -7.79
N ILE A 281 -15.72 -15.33 -6.60
CA ILE A 281 -14.98 -16.58 -6.39
C ILE A 281 -15.39 -17.26 -5.09
N GLN A 282 -15.05 -18.55 -4.96
CA GLN A 282 -15.21 -19.34 -3.73
C GLN A 282 -13.83 -19.59 -3.07
N PRO A 283 -13.31 -18.64 -2.31
CA PRO A 283 -12.01 -18.82 -1.68
C PRO A 283 -12.09 -19.72 -0.46
N ILE A 284 -10.95 -20.33 -0.10
CA ILE A 284 -10.80 -21.08 1.16
C ILE A 284 -10.53 -20.16 2.36
N GLU A 285 -10.07 -18.94 2.11
CA GLU A 285 -9.73 -17.92 3.10
C GLU A 285 -10.48 -16.60 2.85
N PRO A 286 -10.64 -15.73 3.85
CA PRO A 286 -11.24 -14.42 3.66
C PRO A 286 -10.43 -13.51 2.76
N HIS A 287 -11.09 -12.74 1.89
CA HIS A 287 -10.45 -11.66 1.15
C HIS A 287 -10.09 -10.50 2.07
N MET A 288 -8.95 -9.87 1.82
CA MET A 288 -8.51 -8.69 2.57
C MET A 288 -8.28 -7.50 1.65
N VAL A 289 -8.99 -6.39 1.92
CA VAL A 289 -8.87 -5.15 1.15
C VAL A 289 -8.58 -4.00 2.07
N GLY A 290 -7.44 -3.37 1.88
CA GLY A 290 -7.03 -2.24 2.72
C GLY A 290 -6.54 -1.05 1.92
N GLY A 291 -6.90 0.15 2.38
CA GLY A 291 -6.41 1.37 1.74
C GLY A 291 -4.88 1.46 1.77
N VAL A 292 -4.24 0.98 2.84
CA VAL A 292 -2.79 0.95 2.97
C VAL A 292 -2.27 -0.49 2.93
N PHE A 293 -2.83 -1.38 3.75
CA PHE A 293 -2.40 -2.77 3.88
C PHE A 293 -3.58 -3.73 3.76
N ALA A 294 -3.43 -4.88 3.09
CA ALA A 294 -4.42 -5.94 3.22
C ALA A 294 -4.24 -6.63 4.58
N LEU A 295 -3.02 -7.00 4.95
CA LEU A 295 -2.69 -7.68 6.21
C LEU A 295 -1.50 -7.02 6.93
N VAL A 296 -1.67 -6.75 8.23
CA VAL A 296 -0.60 -6.32 9.14
C VAL A 296 -0.34 -7.41 10.18
N GLN A 297 0.79 -8.09 10.07
CA GLN A 297 1.14 -9.25 10.91
C GLN A 297 1.53 -8.87 12.35
N LYS A 298 2.32 -7.81 12.51
CA LYS A 298 2.81 -7.37 13.83
C LYS A 298 2.24 -6.00 14.20
N SER A 299 2.60 -4.93 13.48
CA SER A 299 2.12 -3.59 13.82
C SER A 299 2.20 -2.59 12.68
N ALA A 300 1.22 -1.66 12.66
CA ALA A 300 1.27 -0.47 11.82
C ALA A 300 1.04 0.79 12.68
N SER A 301 1.83 1.82 12.47
CA SER A 301 1.70 3.07 13.19
C SER A 301 1.89 4.29 12.31
N LYS A 302 1.17 5.39 12.64
CA LYS A 302 1.24 6.66 11.91
C LYS A 302 0.93 6.53 10.40
N CYS A 303 0.11 5.54 10.04
CA CYS A 303 -0.29 5.28 8.67
C CYS A 303 -1.61 5.98 8.35
N TYR A 304 -1.84 6.33 7.09
CA TYR A 304 -3.10 6.93 6.70
C TYR A 304 -3.54 6.58 5.29
N ASN A 305 -4.86 6.60 5.09
CA ASN A 305 -5.49 6.47 3.78
C ASN A 305 -6.37 7.68 3.47
N LYS A 306 -6.31 8.15 2.24
CA LYS A 306 -7.20 9.16 1.66
C LYS A 306 -7.93 8.65 0.41
N GLY A 307 -7.41 7.59 -0.19
CA GLY A 307 -8.00 6.96 -1.37
C GLY A 307 -9.29 6.22 -1.04
N ALA A 308 -10.16 6.10 -2.02
CA ALA A 308 -11.34 5.25 -1.90
C ALA A 308 -10.95 3.77 -1.87
N VAL A 309 -11.59 3.01 -0.98
CA VAL A 309 -11.43 1.56 -0.86
C VAL A 309 -12.76 0.91 -1.19
N SER A 310 -12.78 -0.02 -2.13
CA SER A 310 -14.01 -0.71 -2.52
C SER A 310 -13.79 -2.19 -2.75
N CYS A 311 -14.72 -2.99 -2.28
CA CYS A 311 -14.83 -4.40 -2.61
C CYS A 311 -16.23 -4.73 -3.08
N SER A 312 -16.33 -5.52 -4.15
CA SER A 312 -17.60 -5.99 -4.73
C SER A 312 -17.43 -7.40 -5.27
N GLY A 313 -18.55 -8.01 -5.69
CA GLY A 313 -18.59 -9.36 -6.22
C GLY A 313 -19.34 -10.32 -5.32
N LYS A 314 -19.01 -11.60 -5.36
CA LYS A 314 -19.65 -12.65 -4.56
C LYS A 314 -18.55 -13.50 -3.92
N SER A 315 -18.50 -13.53 -2.60
CA SER A 315 -17.58 -14.39 -1.85
C SER A 315 -18.36 -15.32 -0.94
N TYR A 316 -17.89 -16.53 -0.79
CA TYR A 316 -18.49 -17.56 0.09
C TYR A 316 -17.77 -17.67 1.44
N ARG A 317 -16.60 -17.06 1.56
CA ARG A 317 -15.88 -16.82 2.81
C ARG A 317 -15.93 -15.31 3.11
N GLY A 318 -15.56 -14.89 4.28
CA GLY A 318 -15.61 -13.51 4.68
C GLY A 318 -14.78 -12.55 3.81
N VAL A 319 -15.14 -11.27 3.88
CA VAL A 319 -14.38 -10.19 3.26
C VAL A 319 -14.07 -9.13 4.32
N TYR A 320 -12.79 -8.84 4.52
CA TYR A 320 -12.34 -7.84 5.49
C TYR A 320 -11.89 -6.57 4.77
N VAL A 321 -12.66 -5.50 4.93
CA VAL A 321 -12.39 -4.22 4.25
C VAL A 321 -12.11 -3.13 5.27
N GLY A 322 -10.99 -2.46 5.14
CA GLY A 322 -10.62 -1.36 6.01
C GLY A 322 -10.01 -0.18 5.27
N GLY A 323 -10.26 1.02 5.77
CA GLY A 323 -9.67 2.23 5.19
C GLY A 323 -8.15 2.25 5.31
N VAL A 324 -7.57 1.66 6.36
CA VAL A 324 -6.13 1.48 6.52
C VAL A 324 -5.74 0.03 6.28
N SER A 325 -6.40 -0.94 6.93
CA SER A 325 -6.06 -2.35 6.76
C SER A 325 -7.29 -3.25 6.69
N GLY A 326 -7.26 -4.27 5.83
CA GLY A 326 -8.26 -5.35 5.83
C GLY A 326 -8.23 -6.09 7.16
N GLN A 327 -7.07 -6.60 7.53
CA GLN A 327 -6.82 -7.25 8.82
C GLN A 327 -5.53 -6.72 9.45
N ALA A 328 -5.53 -6.56 10.78
CA ALA A 328 -4.35 -6.13 11.50
C ALA A 328 -4.28 -6.72 12.92
N ARG A 329 -3.08 -7.11 13.34
CA ARG A 329 -2.84 -7.39 14.75
C ARG A 329 -2.82 -6.09 15.55
N LYS A 330 -2.00 -5.10 15.16
CA LYS A 330 -1.89 -3.83 15.89
C LYS A 330 -1.87 -2.62 14.98
N VAL A 331 -2.74 -1.63 15.25
CA VAL A 331 -2.75 -0.35 14.55
C VAL A 331 -2.78 0.80 15.55
N SER A 332 -1.91 1.80 15.39
CA SER A 332 -1.89 2.95 16.27
C SER A 332 -1.62 4.27 15.54
N GLN A 333 -2.12 5.38 16.09
CA GLN A 333 -1.91 6.73 15.58
C GLN A 333 -2.15 6.84 14.07
N SER A 334 -3.17 6.14 13.58
CA SER A 334 -3.46 6.01 12.15
C SER A 334 -4.86 6.51 11.82
N TYR A 335 -5.09 6.92 10.58
CA TYR A 335 -6.40 7.44 10.22
C TYR A 335 -6.83 7.12 8.78
N ASN A 336 -8.16 7.16 8.57
CA ASN A 336 -8.77 7.09 7.25
C ASN A 336 -9.63 8.32 6.97
N LYS A 337 -9.50 8.85 5.74
CA LYS A 337 -10.37 9.91 5.18
C LYS A 337 -11.09 9.46 3.91
N GLY A 338 -10.59 8.39 3.28
CA GLY A 338 -11.21 7.82 2.09
C GLY A 338 -12.54 7.11 2.39
N SER A 339 -13.40 7.02 1.40
CA SER A 339 -14.59 6.19 1.49
C SER A 339 -14.24 4.71 1.54
N VAL A 340 -15.01 3.94 2.31
CA VAL A 340 -14.89 2.48 2.37
C VAL A 340 -16.22 1.87 1.92
N THR A 341 -16.19 1.00 0.92
CA THR A 341 -17.41 0.42 0.33
C THR A 341 -17.29 -1.09 0.21
N LEU A 342 -18.29 -1.82 0.71
CA LEU A 342 -18.51 -3.23 0.43
C LEU A 342 -19.84 -3.41 -0.28
N LYS A 343 -19.86 -4.07 -1.45
CA LYS A 343 -21.07 -4.40 -2.21
C LYS A 343 -21.07 -5.88 -2.52
N ILE A 344 -21.58 -6.68 -1.59
CA ILE A 344 -21.74 -8.12 -1.77
C ILE A 344 -23.22 -8.42 -1.71
N PRO A 345 -23.82 -9.11 -2.72
CA PRO A 345 -25.17 -9.64 -2.61
C PRO A 345 -25.24 -10.57 -1.40
N SER A 346 -26.39 -10.66 -0.75
CA SER A 346 -26.60 -11.41 0.50
C SER A 346 -25.88 -12.77 0.49
N ALA A 347 -24.83 -12.88 1.31
CA ALA A 347 -24.21 -14.18 1.59
C ALA A 347 -25.15 -15.01 2.48
N LYS A 348 -25.21 -16.32 2.25
CA LYS A 348 -26.00 -17.24 3.10
C LYS A 348 -25.43 -17.38 4.53
N SER A 349 -24.15 -17.07 4.74
CA SER A 349 -23.51 -17.05 6.05
C SER A 349 -23.06 -15.61 6.38
N ALA A 350 -23.74 -15.03 7.35
CA ALA A 350 -23.57 -13.64 7.75
C ALA A 350 -22.29 -13.32 8.53
N GLU A 351 -21.60 -14.33 9.00
CA GLU A 351 -20.65 -14.19 10.11
C GLU A 351 -19.29 -13.64 9.71
N GLU A 352 -19.06 -13.38 8.41
CA GLU A 352 -17.68 -13.27 7.95
C GLU A 352 -17.31 -11.93 7.32
N ASN A 353 -18.27 -11.11 6.86
CA ASN A 353 -17.94 -9.81 6.27
C ASN A 353 -17.68 -8.76 7.35
N LYS A 354 -16.50 -8.12 7.32
CA LYS A 354 -16.08 -7.16 8.33
C LYS A 354 -15.62 -5.87 7.66
N VAL A 355 -16.33 -4.77 7.91
CA VAL A 355 -16.04 -3.48 7.28
C VAL A 355 -15.78 -2.42 8.35
N GLY A 356 -14.60 -1.82 8.31
CA GLY A 356 -14.24 -0.76 9.23
C GLY A 356 -13.67 0.48 8.55
N GLY A 357 -13.92 1.63 9.15
CA GLY A 357 -13.35 2.87 8.66
C GLY A 357 -11.82 2.88 8.71
N VAL A 358 -11.21 2.19 9.67
CA VAL A 358 -9.77 2.00 9.78
C VAL A 358 -9.38 0.56 9.49
N CYS A 359 -9.96 -0.41 10.19
CA CYS A 359 -9.66 -1.83 9.98
C CYS A 359 -10.92 -2.67 9.75
N GLY A 360 -10.89 -3.65 8.85
CA GLY A 360 -11.91 -4.70 8.75
C GLY A 360 -11.94 -5.50 10.03
N THR A 361 -10.81 -6.05 10.46
CA THR A 361 -10.64 -6.69 11.77
C THR A 361 -9.32 -6.28 12.43
N VAL A 362 -9.31 -6.25 13.76
CA VAL A 362 -8.13 -5.82 14.54
C VAL A 362 -8.10 -6.44 15.93
N THR A 363 -6.89 -6.69 16.46
CA THR A 363 -6.67 -7.12 17.84
C THR A 363 -6.36 -5.94 18.77
N ASP A 364 -5.36 -5.10 18.45
CA ASP A 364 -4.98 -3.90 19.21
C ASP A 364 -5.15 -2.63 18.36
N MET A 365 -5.96 -1.66 18.83
CA MET A 365 -6.11 -0.38 18.14
C MET A 365 -6.12 0.80 19.10
N ARG A 366 -5.20 1.74 18.90
CA ARG A 366 -5.03 2.88 19.82
C ARG A 366 -4.83 4.19 19.07
N ASN A 367 -5.55 5.23 19.51
CA ASN A 367 -5.40 6.58 18.97
C ASN A 367 -5.58 6.61 17.44
N CYS A 368 -6.64 6.01 16.94
CA CYS A 368 -6.97 6.00 15.51
C CYS A 368 -8.29 6.73 15.26
N TYR A 369 -8.48 7.21 14.04
CA TYR A 369 -9.75 7.83 13.69
C TYR A 369 -10.16 7.62 12.23
N ASN A 370 -11.47 7.72 12.01
CA ASN A 370 -12.07 7.72 10.69
C ASN A 370 -12.95 8.96 10.49
N THR A 371 -12.82 9.57 9.33
CA THR A 371 -13.71 10.65 8.85
C THR A 371 -14.34 10.32 7.50
N GLY A 372 -13.87 9.26 6.85
CA GLY A 372 -14.42 8.77 5.59
C GLY A 372 -15.78 8.11 5.77
N SER A 373 -16.62 8.18 4.76
CA SER A 373 -17.90 7.48 4.73
C SER A 373 -17.71 5.97 4.55
N ILE A 374 -18.61 5.20 5.16
CA ILE A 374 -18.62 3.74 5.05
C ILE A 374 -19.98 3.33 4.49
N THR A 375 -19.98 2.52 3.44
CA THR A 375 -21.20 1.96 2.86
C THR A 375 -21.04 0.45 2.72
N ALA A 376 -21.98 -0.32 3.23
CA ALA A 376 -21.97 -1.77 3.10
C ALA A 376 -23.33 -2.31 2.70
N THR A 377 -23.34 -3.28 1.78
CA THR A 377 -24.47 -4.15 1.43
C THR A 377 -24.08 -5.60 1.72
N GLY A 378 -25.04 -6.43 2.06
CA GLY A 378 -24.83 -7.78 2.57
C GLY A 378 -24.92 -7.81 4.09
N VAL A 379 -24.88 -9.00 4.68
CA VAL A 379 -24.84 -9.15 6.13
C VAL A 379 -23.42 -8.98 6.61
N VAL A 380 -23.16 -7.99 7.43
CA VAL A 380 -21.80 -7.55 7.77
C VAL A 380 -21.70 -7.08 9.22
N PHE A 381 -20.50 -7.19 9.79
CA PHE A 381 -20.07 -6.37 10.92
C PHE A 381 -19.51 -5.05 10.39
N ILE A 382 -20.20 -3.95 10.65
CA ILE A 382 -19.79 -2.63 10.17
C ILE A 382 -19.49 -1.69 11.32
N GLY A 383 -18.30 -1.16 11.39
CA GLY A 383 -17.87 -0.23 12.43
C GLY A 383 -17.17 1.01 11.88
N GLY A 384 -17.42 2.16 12.51
CA GLY A 384 -16.79 3.42 12.12
C GLY A 384 -15.26 3.38 12.22
N ILE A 385 -14.73 2.55 13.10
CA ILE A 385 -13.29 2.32 13.29
C ILE A 385 -12.93 0.90 12.88
N SER A 386 -13.54 -0.11 13.47
CA SER A 386 -13.29 -1.51 13.13
C SER A 386 -14.59 -2.26 12.87
N GLY A 387 -14.62 -3.07 11.81
CA GLY A 387 -15.70 -4.01 11.55
C GLY A 387 -15.82 -5.02 12.69
N TYR A 388 -14.71 -5.60 13.08
CA TYR A 388 -14.63 -6.55 14.18
C TYR A 388 -13.37 -6.33 15.03
N ALA A 389 -13.48 -6.52 16.34
CA ALA A 389 -12.37 -6.42 17.26
C ALA A 389 -12.24 -7.68 18.14
N ASN A 390 -11.00 -8.18 18.29
CA ASN A 390 -10.71 -9.34 19.13
C ASN A 390 -9.58 -9.01 20.15
N PRO A 391 -9.86 -8.19 21.17
CA PRO A 391 -8.86 -7.67 22.08
C PRO A 391 -8.69 -8.53 23.36
N TRP A 392 -8.45 -9.84 23.27
CA TRP A 392 -8.32 -10.71 24.45
C TRP A 392 -7.32 -10.17 25.49
N ASP A 393 -6.07 -9.89 25.08
CA ASP A 393 -5.03 -9.31 25.92
C ASP A 393 -4.62 -7.89 25.50
N ASP A 394 -5.16 -7.41 24.39
CA ASP A 394 -4.85 -6.16 23.75
C ASP A 394 -5.96 -5.12 23.97
N LYS A 395 -5.86 -3.92 23.40
CA LYS A 395 -6.77 -2.80 23.68
C LYS A 395 -7.30 -2.11 22.44
N VAL A 396 -8.58 -1.75 22.46
CA VAL A 396 -9.21 -0.87 21.47
C VAL A 396 -9.63 0.42 22.17
N VAL A 397 -8.74 1.40 22.21
CA VAL A 397 -8.89 2.57 23.08
C VAL A 397 -8.51 3.90 22.42
N SER A 398 -9.18 4.97 22.86
CA SER A 398 -8.89 6.35 22.46
C SER A 398 -9.03 6.58 20.94
N ASN A 399 -10.00 5.93 20.33
CA ASN A 399 -10.31 6.07 18.92
C ASN A 399 -11.58 6.92 18.73
N TYR A 400 -11.75 7.54 17.56
CA TYR A 400 -13.02 8.19 17.24
C TYR A 400 -13.44 8.03 15.78
N ASN A 401 -14.77 8.08 15.56
CA ASN A 401 -15.38 8.14 14.24
C ASN A 401 -16.28 9.36 14.08
N THR A 402 -16.12 10.05 12.94
CA THR A 402 -17.05 11.09 12.48
C THR A 402 -17.63 10.78 11.10
N GLY A 403 -17.15 9.71 10.47
CA GLY A 403 -17.63 9.26 9.16
C GLY A 403 -19.05 8.72 9.22
N LYS A 404 -19.84 9.01 8.19
CA LYS A 404 -21.21 8.47 8.05
C LYS A 404 -21.16 6.98 7.73
N ILE A 405 -22.01 6.19 8.37
CA ILE A 405 -22.13 4.74 8.12
C ILE A 405 -23.52 4.46 7.52
N LYS A 406 -23.55 3.87 6.32
CA LYS A 406 -24.75 3.41 5.63
C LYS A 406 -24.67 1.88 5.45
N ALA A 407 -25.62 1.18 6.06
CA ALA A 407 -25.83 -0.24 5.85
C ALA A 407 -27.22 -0.42 5.22
N THR A 408 -27.36 -1.27 4.21
CA THR A 408 -28.61 -1.42 3.44
C THR A 408 -29.28 -2.77 3.58
N THR A 409 -28.72 -3.69 4.37
CA THR A 409 -29.25 -5.05 4.53
C THR A 409 -29.76 -5.29 5.95
N LYS A 410 -30.89 -5.98 6.09
CA LYS A 410 -31.34 -6.53 7.38
C LYS A 410 -30.28 -7.49 7.94
N GLY A 411 -30.12 -7.55 9.27
CA GLY A 411 -29.14 -8.43 9.93
C GLY A 411 -27.73 -7.85 10.00
N THR A 412 -27.53 -6.61 9.61
CA THR A 412 -26.22 -5.95 9.74
C THR A 412 -25.97 -5.51 11.18
N TYR A 413 -24.82 -5.90 11.74
CA TYR A 413 -24.33 -5.44 13.03
C TYR A 413 -23.58 -4.12 12.85
N LYS A 414 -24.23 -3.00 13.21
CA LYS A 414 -23.74 -1.66 12.96
C LYS A 414 -23.37 -0.94 14.25
N GLY A 415 -22.11 -0.60 14.40
CA GLY A 415 -21.59 0.26 15.48
C GLY A 415 -20.91 1.51 14.93
N GLN A 416 -21.12 2.67 15.57
CA GLN A 416 -20.44 3.91 15.17
C GLN A 416 -18.92 3.85 15.41
N VAL A 417 -18.45 2.90 16.24
CA VAL A 417 -17.02 2.63 16.49
C VAL A 417 -16.70 1.20 16.10
N ILE A 418 -17.35 0.20 16.67
CA ILE A 418 -17.07 -1.23 16.44
C ILE A 418 -18.36 -1.94 16.01
N GLY A 419 -18.29 -2.71 14.93
CA GLY A 419 -19.40 -3.51 14.40
C GLY A 419 -19.63 -4.81 15.15
N GLY A 420 -18.59 -5.46 15.60
CA GLY A 420 -18.63 -6.67 16.41
C GLY A 420 -17.34 -6.86 17.21
N TYR A 421 -17.41 -7.59 18.30
CA TYR A 421 -16.19 -7.88 19.08
C TYR A 421 -16.35 -9.16 19.91
N GLU A 422 -15.23 -9.71 20.29
CA GLU A 422 -15.10 -10.96 21.05
C GLU A 422 -14.56 -10.69 22.46
N GLY A 423 -14.86 -11.59 23.38
CA GLY A 423 -14.37 -11.56 24.75
C GLY A 423 -15.49 -11.52 25.81
N THR A 424 -15.16 -11.98 26.99
CA THR A 424 -16.06 -11.92 28.17
C THR A 424 -16.36 -10.48 28.58
N GLU A 425 -17.37 -10.26 29.42
CA GLU A 425 -17.68 -8.91 29.95
C GLU A 425 -16.48 -8.25 30.64
N VAL A 426 -15.66 -9.03 31.37
CA VAL A 426 -14.48 -8.53 32.06
C VAL A 426 -13.42 -8.05 31.05
N VAL A 427 -13.15 -8.84 30.00
CA VAL A 427 -12.22 -8.47 28.92
C VAL A 427 -12.70 -7.21 28.20
N GLN A 428 -13.96 -7.12 27.91
CA GLN A 428 -14.55 -5.95 27.25
C GLN A 428 -14.37 -4.66 28.07
N LYS A 429 -14.74 -4.68 29.35
CA LYS A 429 -14.61 -3.51 30.24
C LYS A 429 -13.15 -3.08 30.40
N ARG A 430 -12.22 -4.01 30.47
CA ARG A 430 -10.79 -3.75 30.64
C ARG A 430 -10.10 -3.25 29.39
N ASN A 431 -10.55 -3.72 28.22
CA ASN A 431 -9.81 -3.59 26.97
C ASN A 431 -10.46 -2.65 25.93
N ILE A 432 -11.76 -2.33 26.05
CA ILE A 432 -12.49 -1.48 25.11
C ILE A 432 -13.06 -0.25 25.83
N TYR A 433 -12.37 0.90 25.75
CA TYR A 433 -12.80 2.11 26.46
C TYR A 433 -12.27 3.40 25.79
N ASN A 434 -12.79 4.55 26.24
CA ASN A 434 -12.40 5.88 25.78
C ASN A 434 -12.54 6.06 24.25
N ASN A 435 -13.51 5.40 23.64
CA ASN A 435 -13.81 5.56 22.22
C ASN A 435 -14.97 6.52 22.04
N TYR A 436 -14.91 7.36 21.01
CA TYR A 436 -15.86 8.45 20.77
C TYR A 436 -16.47 8.39 19.37
N TYR A 437 -17.66 8.95 19.22
CA TYR A 437 -18.26 9.11 17.90
C TYR A 437 -19.22 10.31 17.85
N THR A 438 -19.46 10.80 16.64
CA THR A 438 -20.53 11.73 16.32
C THR A 438 -21.56 11.01 15.44
N GLY A 439 -22.77 11.52 15.35
CA GLY A 439 -23.80 10.93 14.51
C GLY A 439 -24.86 10.13 15.29
N SER A 440 -25.79 9.50 14.55
CA SER A 440 -26.90 8.72 15.09
C SER A 440 -26.54 7.24 15.25
N GLY A 441 -27.19 6.56 16.20
CA GLY A 441 -27.01 5.12 16.45
C GLY A 441 -26.13 4.83 17.67
N THR A 442 -25.82 3.55 17.87
CA THR A 442 -25.04 3.04 18.99
C THR A 442 -23.54 3.08 18.68
N GLY A 443 -22.72 3.28 19.69
CA GLY A 443 -21.25 3.26 19.54
C GLY A 443 -20.71 1.89 19.14
N TYR A 444 -21.25 0.84 19.75
CA TYR A 444 -20.99 -0.55 19.41
C TYR A 444 -22.28 -1.22 18.94
N ALA A 445 -22.16 -2.16 18.02
CA ALA A 445 -23.33 -2.91 17.56
C ALA A 445 -23.98 -3.70 18.72
N PRO A 446 -25.28 -3.98 18.64
CA PRO A 446 -25.93 -4.91 19.57
C PRO A 446 -25.29 -6.29 19.53
N ALA A 447 -25.38 -7.03 20.61
CA ALA A 447 -24.90 -8.42 20.70
C ALA A 447 -25.50 -9.27 19.57
N TYR A 448 -24.69 -10.07 18.91
CA TYR A 448 -25.14 -10.98 17.86
C TYR A 448 -25.57 -12.35 18.38
N SER A 449 -25.34 -12.63 19.68
CA SER A 449 -25.83 -13.83 20.35
C SER A 449 -26.25 -13.52 21.79
N THR A 450 -27.13 -14.34 22.35
CA THR A 450 -27.58 -14.23 23.76
C THR A 450 -26.45 -14.48 24.78
N GLN A 451 -25.38 -15.13 24.36
CA GLN A 451 -24.22 -15.43 25.20
C GLN A 451 -23.19 -14.27 25.27
N HIS A 452 -23.28 -13.27 24.37
CA HIS A 452 -22.32 -12.17 24.30
C HIS A 452 -23.04 -10.83 24.58
N LYS A 453 -23.27 -10.54 25.85
CA LYS A 453 -23.79 -9.24 26.27
C LYS A 453 -22.70 -8.19 26.20
N TYR A 454 -22.90 -7.18 25.35
CA TYR A 454 -21.98 -6.07 25.24
C TYR A 454 -22.16 -5.06 26.36
N VAL A 455 -21.12 -4.90 27.18
CA VAL A 455 -21.14 -4.00 28.34
C VAL A 455 -20.22 -2.78 28.16
N ALA A 456 -19.25 -2.85 27.23
CA ALA A 456 -18.44 -1.69 26.88
C ALA A 456 -19.27 -0.62 26.17
N LYS A 457 -19.01 0.66 26.44
CA LYS A 457 -19.72 1.81 25.84
C LYS A 457 -18.74 2.76 25.18
N ALA A 458 -19.08 3.22 23.97
CA ALA A 458 -18.42 4.37 23.36
C ALA A 458 -19.23 5.63 23.66
N SER A 459 -18.55 6.75 23.82
CA SER A 459 -19.14 8.04 24.13
C SER A 459 -19.63 8.76 22.88
N LYS A 460 -20.95 9.00 22.80
CA LYS A 460 -21.53 9.91 21.80
C LYS A 460 -21.24 11.34 22.21
N VAL A 461 -20.69 12.12 21.29
CA VAL A 461 -20.38 13.55 21.52
C VAL A 461 -20.89 14.41 20.37
N SER A 462 -21.17 15.67 20.64
CA SER A 462 -21.62 16.63 19.61
C SER A 462 -20.48 17.00 18.65
N SER A 463 -19.24 17.02 19.14
CA SER A 463 -18.04 17.32 18.34
C SER A 463 -16.81 16.71 18.98
N ILE A 464 -15.79 16.42 18.16
CA ILE A 464 -14.50 15.88 18.62
C ILE A 464 -13.56 17.03 19.03
N LYS A 465 -13.85 17.64 20.19
CA LYS A 465 -13.04 18.68 20.83
C LYS A 465 -12.52 18.15 22.17
N ALA A 466 -11.45 18.76 22.70
CA ALA A 466 -10.84 18.33 23.96
C ALA A 466 -11.87 18.30 25.12
N ALA A 467 -12.72 19.32 25.24
CA ALA A 467 -13.76 19.38 26.27
C ALA A 467 -14.76 18.21 26.19
N ASN A 468 -15.11 17.76 24.97
CA ASN A 468 -16.06 16.67 24.76
C ASN A 468 -15.41 15.28 24.79
N CYS A 469 -14.09 15.22 24.61
CA CYS A 469 -13.31 14.00 24.53
C CYS A 469 -12.13 14.01 25.53
N PRO A 470 -12.38 14.14 26.85
CA PRO A 470 -11.34 14.43 27.85
C PRO A 470 -10.30 13.30 28.01
N LYS A 471 -10.62 12.08 27.53
CA LYS A 471 -9.71 10.93 27.56
C LYS A 471 -8.85 10.76 26.30
N LEU A 472 -8.97 11.67 25.32
CA LEU A 472 -8.01 11.76 24.21
C LEU A 472 -6.77 12.52 24.70
N SER A 473 -5.75 11.78 25.12
CA SER A 473 -4.54 12.32 25.74
C SER A 473 -3.80 13.34 24.87
N SER A 474 -3.45 14.48 25.44
CA SER A 474 -2.64 15.53 24.79
C SER A 474 -1.26 15.04 24.34
N LYS A 475 -0.79 13.89 24.80
CA LYS A 475 0.43 13.22 24.29
C LYS A 475 0.29 12.87 22.80
N TYR A 476 -0.89 12.45 22.36
CA TYR A 476 -1.14 11.97 20.99
C TYR A 476 -2.02 12.91 20.17
N TRP A 477 -2.87 13.71 20.81
CA TRP A 477 -3.92 14.48 20.17
C TRP A 477 -3.71 15.98 20.33
N THR A 478 -4.09 16.75 19.32
CA THR A 478 -4.14 18.22 19.35
C THR A 478 -5.38 18.70 18.60
N TYR A 479 -5.93 19.82 19.01
CA TYR A 479 -7.03 20.45 18.28
C TYR A 479 -6.51 21.13 17.01
N SER A 480 -7.22 20.98 15.92
CA SER A 480 -6.96 21.69 14.67
C SER A 480 -8.14 22.60 14.33
N SER A 481 -7.92 23.90 14.28
CA SER A 481 -8.92 24.87 13.84
C SER A 481 -9.30 24.66 12.38
N LYS A 482 -8.33 24.30 11.52
CA LYS A 482 -8.57 23.98 10.11
C LYS A 482 -9.61 22.88 9.91
N TYR A 483 -9.61 21.86 10.78
CA TYR A 483 -10.52 20.71 10.65
C TYR A 483 -11.66 20.74 11.69
N GLY A 484 -11.67 21.68 12.62
CA GLY A 484 -12.68 21.80 13.67
C GLY A 484 -12.72 20.62 14.66
N ARG A 485 -11.64 19.84 14.77
CA ARG A 485 -11.56 18.62 15.58
C ARG A 485 -10.17 18.28 16.08
N MET A 486 -10.08 17.33 17.02
CA MET A 486 -8.80 16.73 17.42
C MET A 486 -8.19 15.94 16.28
N ILE A 487 -6.89 16.11 16.06
CA ILE A 487 -6.08 15.35 15.09
C ILE A 487 -4.84 14.80 15.78
N LEU A 488 -4.19 13.84 15.14
CA LEU A 488 -2.96 13.24 15.68
C LEU A 488 -1.77 14.20 15.56
N LYS A 489 -1.04 14.41 16.67
CA LYS A 489 0.17 15.27 16.70
C LYS A 489 1.27 14.76 15.79
N ASN A 490 1.53 13.44 15.84
CA ASN A 490 2.65 12.80 15.16
C ASN A 490 2.27 12.17 13.79
N ASN A 491 1.05 12.38 13.35
CA ASN A 491 0.52 11.99 12.05
C ASN A 491 -0.52 13.01 11.60
N LYS A 492 -0.06 14.27 11.47
CA LYS A 492 -0.94 15.38 11.09
C LYS A 492 -1.56 15.15 9.71
N GLU A 493 -2.81 15.54 9.57
CA GLU A 493 -3.46 15.56 8.26
C GLU A 493 -2.73 16.54 7.32
N LYS A 494 -2.34 16.02 6.16
CA LYS A 494 -1.68 16.81 5.09
C LYS A 494 -2.70 17.30 4.08
#